data_57bcc53de0a0601d3be329c2ee1e4413
#
_entry.id   57bcc53de0a0601d3be329c2ee1e4413
#
_cell.length_a   1.000
_cell.length_b   1.000
_cell.length_c   1.000
_cell.angle_alpha   90.00
_cell.angle_beta   90.00
_cell.angle_gamma   90.00
#
_symmetry.space_group_name_H-M   'P 1'
#
loop_
_entity.id
_entity.type
_entity.pdbx_description
1 polymer ?
#
loop_
_entity_poly.entity_id
_entity_poly.type
_entity_poly.pdbx_seq_one_letter_code
_entity_poly.pdbx_strand_id
1 'polypeptide(L)'
;MHGLRRFYAIALLAVTALSAPSPAFAGGKSVIELFTSQGCSSCPPADKLLGTLVKEPNLIPLTLAVDYWDYIGWKDTLALHSHTKRQRSYAKMRGDMNVYTPQAVVNGVKFTVGSDARGISAALRNHPSNEAEIALLVKRDGENISVEVGAGQGKATVWMLSVASKVSVEIEKGENKGANVTYFNVVRAWRNLGAYTGTPIRTSVPVSELAQNGADSVVVIVQNGGPHEPGAIRNAEILPLR
;
A
#
# COMPACT_ATOMS: atom_id res chain seq x y z
N MET A 1 -87.40 -5.16 -4.75
CA MET A 1 -86.22 -4.95 -5.65
C MET A 1 -85.04 -4.70 -4.78
N HIS A 2 -84.21 -5.77 -4.51
CA HIS A 2 -83.06 -5.70 -3.60
C HIS A 2 -81.79 -5.66 -4.41
N GLY A 3 -81.05 -4.54 -4.36
CA GLY A 3 -79.78 -4.37 -5.02
C GLY A 3 -78.62 -4.90 -4.17
N LEU A 4 -77.95 -5.91 -4.67
CA LEU A 4 -76.79 -6.57 -4.03
C LEU A 4 -75.53 -5.76 -4.33
N ARG A 5 -74.96 -5.04 -3.34
CA ARG A 5 -73.66 -4.34 -3.48
C ARG A 5 -72.54 -5.34 -3.25
N ARG A 6 -71.76 -5.63 -4.31
CA ARG A 6 -70.52 -6.40 -4.24
C ARG A 6 -69.35 -5.51 -3.78
N PHE A 7 -68.77 -5.81 -2.61
CA PHE A 7 -67.54 -5.20 -2.18
C PHE A 7 -66.35 -6.01 -2.75
N TYR A 8 -65.53 -5.36 -3.56
CA TYR A 8 -64.23 -5.93 -3.97
C TYR A 8 -63.20 -5.51 -2.95
N ALA A 9 -62.61 -6.49 -2.26
CA ALA A 9 -61.44 -6.29 -1.39
C ALA A 9 -60.20 -6.31 -2.25
N ILE A 10 -59.50 -5.16 -2.33
CA ILE A 10 -58.18 -5.06 -2.96
C ILE A 10 -57.13 -5.46 -1.92
N ALA A 11 -56.51 -6.63 -2.12
CA ALA A 11 -55.39 -7.06 -1.33
C ALA A 11 -54.11 -6.34 -1.77
N LEU A 12 -53.59 -5.43 -0.95
CA LEU A 12 -52.29 -4.81 -1.13
C LEU A 12 -51.19 -5.82 -0.78
N LEU A 13 -50.50 -6.35 -1.78
CA LEU A 13 -49.25 -7.09 -1.55
C LEU A 13 -48.13 -6.10 -1.21
N ALA A 14 -47.70 -6.06 0.05
CA ALA A 14 -46.49 -5.34 0.47
C ALA A 14 -45.26 -6.12 0.03
N VAL A 15 -44.57 -5.64 -0.99
CA VAL A 15 -43.24 -6.18 -1.37
C VAL A 15 -42.20 -5.63 -0.39
N THR A 16 -41.78 -6.44 0.56
CA THR A 16 -40.64 -6.14 1.42
C THR A 16 -39.36 -6.35 0.63
N ALA A 17 -38.72 -5.24 0.19
CA ALA A 17 -37.41 -5.28 -0.39
C ALA A 17 -36.38 -5.67 0.70
N LEU A 18 -35.84 -6.90 0.62
CA LEU A 18 -34.69 -7.29 1.41
C LEU A 18 -33.48 -6.50 0.94
N SER A 19 -33.10 -5.47 1.70
CA SER A 19 -31.84 -4.76 1.49
C SER A 19 -30.70 -5.71 1.90
N ALA A 20 -29.96 -6.25 0.93
CA ALA A 20 -28.72 -6.95 1.20
C ALA A 20 -27.74 -5.98 1.90
N PRO A 21 -27.05 -6.37 2.99
CA PRO A 21 -26.06 -5.53 3.60
C PRO A 21 -24.96 -5.21 2.58
N SER A 22 -24.74 -3.94 2.29
CA SER A 22 -23.58 -3.50 1.52
C SER A 22 -22.32 -3.92 2.28
N PRO A 23 -21.30 -4.49 1.61
CA PRO A 23 -20.04 -4.80 2.27
C PRO A 23 -19.50 -3.51 2.88
N ALA A 24 -19.24 -3.51 4.18
CA ALA A 24 -18.54 -2.43 4.86
C ALA A 24 -17.11 -2.41 4.32
N PHE A 25 -16.78 -1.40 3.50
CA PHE A 25 -15.41 -1.15 3.12
C PHE A 25 -14.69 -0.63 4.37
N ALA A 26 -13.65 -1.34 4.82
CA ALA A 26 -12.79 -0.83 5.89
C ALA A 26 -12.14 0.47 5.43
N GLY A 27 -12.04 1.46 6.31
CA GLY A 27 -11.36 2.71 6.02
C GLY A 27 -9.92 2.46 5.58
N GLY A 28 -9.46 3.19 4.56
CA GLY A 28 -8.13 2.99 3.97
C GLY A 28 -7.01 3.18 4.99
N LYS A 29 -6.00 2.31 4.97
CA LYS A 29 -4.82 2.40 5.83
C LYS A 29 -3.84 3.43 5.30
N SER A 30 -3.15 4.13 6.18
CA SER A 30 -2.06 5.04 5.80
C SER A 30 -0.80 4.26 5.42
N VAL A 31 -0.18 4.64 4.33
CA VAL A 31 1.06 4.01 3.83
C VAL A 31 2.27 4.85 4.20
N ILE A 32 3.32 4.20 4.68
CA ILE A 32 4.62 4.79 4.92
C ILE A 32 5.64 4.04 4.09
N GLU A 33 6.24 4.68 3.11
CA GLU A 33 7.31 4.12 2.29
C GLU A 33 8.65 4.57 2.85
N LEU A 34 9.41 3.67 3.45
CA LEU A 34 10.76 3.94 3.96
C LEU A 34 11.80 3.56 2.90
N PHE A 35 12.43 4.55 2.29
CA PHE A 35 13.61 4.38 1.46
C PHE A 35 14.84 4.28 2.36
N THR A 36 15.47 3.11 2.35
CA THR A 36 16.57 2.71 3.24
C THR A 36 17.64 1.93 2.47
N SER A 37 18.76 1.62 3.10
CA SER A 37 19.78 0.71 2.54
C SER A 37 20.61 0.08 3.64
N GLN A 38 21.03 -1.16 3.44
CA GLN A 38 22.02 -1.86 4.26
C GLN A 38 23.36 -1.15 4.29
N GLY A 39 23.70 -0.40 3.22
CA GLY A 39 24.93 0.39 3.12
C GLY A 39 24.89 1.75 3.84
N CYS A 40 23.74 2.20 4.29
CA CYS A 40 23.55 3.54 4.86
C CYS A 40 23.68 3.50 6.39
N SER A 41 24.73 4.12 6.96
CA SER A 41 25.02 4.10 8.41
C SER A 41 23.97 4.83 9.27
N SER A 42 23.22 5.77 8.69
CA SER A 42 22.13 6.48 9.38
C SER A 42 20.76 5.79 9.28
N CYS A 43 20.67 4.66 8.54
CA CYS A 43 19.40 3.98 8.29
C CYS A 43 18.89 3.07 9.43
N PRO A 44 19.73 2.36 10.20
CA PRO A 44 19.23 1.39 11.19
C PRO A 44 18.23 1.93 12.22
N PRO A 45 18.32 3.19 12.71
CA PRO A 45 17.29 3.76 13.57
C PRO A 45 15.92 3.87 12.89
N ALA A 46 15.88 4.16 11.59
CA ALA A 46 14.64 4.23 10.82
C ALA A 46 14.03 2.84 10.58
N ASP A 47 14.87 1.85 10.26
CA ASP A 47 14.44 0.45 10.09
C ASP A 47 13.83 -0.10 11.40
N LYS A 48 14.47 0.23 12.55
CA LYS A 48 13.94 -0.12 13.88
C LYS A 48 12.59 0.58 14.15
N LEU A 49 12.46 1.86 13.83
CA LEU A 49 11.21 2.61 13.99
C LEU A 49 10.09 1.99 13.14
N LEU A 50 10.37 1.66 11.88
CA LEU A 50 9.41 0.99 11.01
C LEU A 50 8.92 -0.33 11.61
N GLY A 51 9.80 -1.09 12.27
CA GLY A 51 9.46 -2.32 13.01
C GLY A 51 8.51 -2.09 14.20
N THR A 52 8.39 -0.86 14.72
CA THR A 52 7.35 -0.51 15.70
C THR A 52 6.04 -0.16 15.02
N LEU A 53 6.11 0.56 13.89
CA LEU A 53 4.94 1.03 13.14
C LEU A 53 4.14 -0.09 12.46
N VAL A 54 4.77 -1.23 12.13
CA VAL A 54 4.04 -2.39 11.57
C VAL A 54 3.03 -3.02 12.53
N LYS A 55 3.09 -2.67 13.82
CA LYS A 55 2.13 -3.14 14.84
C LYS A 55 0.85 -2.30 14.88
N GLU A 56 0.86 -1.14 14.23
CA GLU A 56 -0.29 -0.22 14.20
C GLU A 56 -1.29 -0.69 13.14
N PRO A 57 -2.54 -1.02 13.51
CA PRO A 57 -3.51 -1.69 12.62
C PRO A 57 -3.92 -0.84 11.42
N ASN A 58 -3.82 0.49 11.54
CA ASN A 58 -4.22 1.43 10.50
C ASN A 58 -3.03 1.94 9.66
N LEU A 59 -1.85 1.29 9.78
CA LEU A 59 -0.67 1.64 9.02
C LEU A 59 -0.22 0.47 8.14
N ILE A 60 0.32 0.80 6.99
CA ILE A 60 1.06 -0.10 6.11
C ILE A 60 2.46 0.49 5.92
N PRO A 61 3.38 0.28 6.87
CA PRO A 61 4.77 0.66 6.68
C PRO A 61 5.45 -0.34 5.74
N LEU A 62 6.20 0.17 4.77
CA LEU A 62 6.87 -0.60 3.73
C LEU A 62 8.37 -0.28 3.72
N THR A 63 9.21 -1.30 3.68
CA THR A 63 10.66 -1.16 3.43
C THR A 63 10.92 -1.19 1.93
N LEU A 64 11.52 -0.12 1.40
CA LEU A 64 11.96 0.03 0.02
C LEU A 64 13.49 0.24 0.00
N ALA A 65 14.24 -0.87 -0.01
CA ALA A 65 15.70 -0.78 -0.07
C ALA A 65 16.14 -0.28 -1.45
N VAL A 66 17.04 0.73 -1.46
CA VAL A 66 17.59 1.37 -2.65
C VAL A 66 18.99 0.86 -2.98
N ASP A 67 19.37 0.86 -4.25
CA ASP A 67 20.63 0.29 -4.76
C ASP A 67 21.78 1.29 -4.92
N TYR A 68 21.55 2.58 -4.72
CA TYR A 68 22.59 3.58 -4.96
C TYR A 68 23.66 3.70 -3.87
N TRP A 69 23.60 2.87 -2.83
CA TRP A 69 24.65 2.69 -1.82
C TRP A 69 25.58 1.50 -2.09
N ASP A 70 25.28 0.66 -3.10
CA ASP A 70 26.03 -0.58 -3.37
C ASP A 70 27.52 -0.35 -3.68
N TYR A 71 27.90 0.86 -4.10
CA TYR A 71 29.28 1.26 -4.42
C TYR A 71 30.23 1.28 -3.21
N ILE A 72 29.70 1.27 -1.97
CA ILE A 72 30.53 1.30 -0.74
C ILE A 72 31.05 -0.09 -0.30
N GLY A 73 30.98 -1.07 -1.19
CA GLY A 73 31.55 -2.41 -0.98
C GLY A 73 30.63 -3.46 -0.38
N TRP A 74 29.34 -3.13 -0.21
CA TRP A 74 28.27 -4.07 0.15
C TRP A 74 27.10 -3.92 -0.79
N LYS A 75 26.72 -5.01 -1.45
CA LYS A 75 25.51 -5.03 -2.29
C LYS A 75 24.31 -5.34 -1.40
N ASP A 76 23.36 -4.40 -1.32
CA ASP A 76 22.15 -4.58 -0.55
C ASP A 76 21.30 -5.71 -1.11
N THR A 77 21.10 -6.77 -0.32
CA THR A 77 20.41 -8.00 -0.73
C THR A 77 18.89 -7.83 -0.91
N LEU A 78 18.33 -6.72 -0.43
CA LEU A 78 16.91 -6.38 -0.50
C LEU A 78 16.63 -5.27 -1.50
N ALA A 79 17.67 -4.60 -2.02
CA ALA A 79 17.51 -3.47 -2.93
C ALA A 79 16.91 -3.87 -4.27
N LEU A 80 16.02 -3.02 -4.75
CA LEU A 80 15.49 -3.08 -6.11
C LEU A 80 15.72 -1.73 -6.79
N HIS A 81 16.22 -1.77 -8.04
CA HIS A 81 16.41 -0.56 -8.84
C HIS A 81 15.10 0.22 -9.05
N SER A 82 13.95 -0.47 -9.05
CA SER A 82 12.62 0.14 -9.08
C SER A 82 12.35 1.04 -7.87
N HIS A 83 12.91 0.73 -6.70
CA HIS A 83 12.78 1.58 -5.50
C HIS A 83 13.55 2.89 -5.65
N THR A 84 14.79 2.83 -6.17
CA THR A 84 15.57 4.03 -6.50
C THR A 84 14.85 4.90 -7.53
N LYS A 85 14.28 4.28 -8.59
CA LYS A 85 13.47 5.01 -9.58
C LYS A 85 12.25 5.66 -8.95
N ARG A 86 11.53 4.94 -8.08
CA ARG A 86 10.35 5.46 -7.38
C ARG A 86 10.70 6.65 -6.48
N GLN A 87 11.79 6.57 -5.72
CA GLN A 87 12.26 7.68 -4.89
C GLN A 87 12.61 8.91 -5.73
N ARG A 88 13.32 8.72 -6.85
CA ARG A 88 13.64 9.80 -7.80
C ARG A 88 12.39 10.40 -8.44
N SER A 89 11.37 9.59 -8.73
CA SER A 89 10.09 10.09 -9.22
C SER A 89 9.40 10.98 -8.19
N TYR A 90 9.41 10.62 -6.91
CA TYR A 90 8.94 11.50 -5.84
C TYR A 90 9.74 12.80 -5.75
N ALA A 91 11.09 12.75 -5.86
CA ALA A 91 11.94 13.94 -5.85
C ALA A 91 11.62 14.87 -7.03
N LYS A 92 11.39 14.30 -8.22
CA LYS A 92 10.94 15.05 -9.40
C LYS A 92 9.59 15.74 -9.16
N MET A 93 8.62 15.01 -8.58
CA MET A 93 7.30 15.58 -8.28
C MET A 93 7.34 16.70 -7.25
N ARG A 94 8.29 16.66 -6.29
CA ARG A 94 8.57 17.77 -5.36
C ARG A 94 9.26 18.95 -6.03
N GLY A 95 9.94 18.75 -7.16
CA GLY A 95 10.70 19.77 -7.89
C GLY A 95 12.12 20.03 -7.36
N ASP A 96 12.57 19.30 -6.30
CA ASP A 96 13.88 19.49 -5.69
C ASP A 96 14.95 18.51 -6.18
N MET A 97 14.56 17.45 -6.89
CA MET A 97 15.42 16.39 -7.41
C MET A 97 16.30 15.69 -6.34
N ASN A 98 16.06 15.96 -5.06
CA ASN A 98 16.90 15.50 -3.96
C ASN A 98 16.43 14.13 -3.43
N VAL A 99 17.34 13.17 -3.34
CA VAL A 99 17.14 11.86 -2.75
C VAL A 99 18.13 11.64 -1.62
N TYR A 100 17.66 11.02 -0.54
CA TYR A 100 18.50 10.70 0.63
C TYR A 100 17.92 9.47 1.35
N THR A 101 18.74 8.84 2.17
CA THR A 101 18.32 7.79 3.10
C THR A 101 18.80 8.09 4.52
N PRO A 102 18.00 7.72 5.55
CA PRO A 102 16.66 7.17 5.45
C PRO A 102 15.62 8.25 5.13
N GLN A 103 14.73 8.00 4.16
CA GLN A 103 13.63 8.89 3.84
C GLN A 103 12.30 8.18 4.01
N ALA A 104 11.36 8.77 4.73
CA ALA A 104 9.97 8.32 4.80
C ALA A 104 9.07 9.18 3.91
N VAL A 105 8.22 8.52 3.12
CA VAL A 105 7.14 9.14 2.35
C VAL A 105 5.82 8.66 2.92
N VAL A 106 5.01 9.57 3.45
CA VAL A 106 3.71 9.28 4.07
C VAL A 106 2.60 9.59 3.07
N ASN A 107 1.76 8.61 2.79
CA ASN A 107 0.63 8.66 1.86
C ASN A 107 0.95 9.26 0.48
N GLY A 108 2.22 9.15 0.05
CA GLY A 108 2.70 9.66 -1.25
C GLY A 108 2.85 11.18 -1.33
N VAL A 109 2.62 11.94 -0.23
CA VAL A 109 2.55 13.41 -0.27
C VAL A 109 3.45 14.12 0.75
N LYS A 110 3.82 13.47 1.85
CA LYS A 110 4.67 14.10 2.89
C LYS A 110 5.98 13.36 3.04
N PHE A 111 7.06 14.13 3.08
CA PHE A 111 8.43 13.62 3.11
C PHE A 111 9.11 14.06 4.41
N THR A 112 9.80 13.13 5.07
CA THR A 112 10.56 13.41 6.30
C THR A 112 11.74 12.45 6.41
N VAL A 113 12.67 12.73 7.34
CA VAL A 113 13.73 11.77 7.69
C VAL A 113 13.08 10.51 8.27
N GLY A 114 13.49 9.32 7.79
CA GLY A 114 12.87 8.05 8.15
C GLY A 114 12.95 7.70 9.63
N SER A 115 13.92 8.25 10.37
CA SER A 115 14.06 8.08 11.81
C SER A 115 13.34 9.15 12.65
N ASP A 116 12.70 10.15 12.02
CA ASP A 116 11.95 11.20 12.71
C ASP A 116 10.51 10.75 13.04
N ALA A 117 10.34 10.08 14.18
CA ALA A 117 9.03 9.60 14.64
C ALA A 117 8.00 10.74 14.81
N ARG A 118 8.45 11.95 15.21
CA ARG A 118 7.55 13.10 15.37
C ARG A 118 7.09 13.64 14.03
N GLY A 119 8.00 13.74 13.06
CA GLY A 119 7.71 14.13 11.68
C GLY A 119 6.74 13.17 11.01
N ILE A 120 6.96 11.85 11.15
CA ILE A 120 6.04 10.82 10.64
C ILE A 120 4.66 10.95 11.28
N SER A 121 4.59 11.06 12.62
CA SER A 121 3.31 11.22 13.32
C SER A 121 2.57 12.51 12.92
N ALA A 122 3.30 13.62 12.72
CA ALA A 122 2.70 14.87 12.23
C ALA A 122 2.19 14.73 10.80
N ALA A 123 2.96 14.04 9.94
CA ALA A 123 2.56 13.76 8.56
C ALA A 123 1.26 12.94 8.49
N LEU A 124 1.14 11.88 9.30
CA LEU A 124 -0.06 11.05 9.39
C LEU A 124 -1.30 11.84 9.83
N ARG A 125 -1.16 12.73 10.84
CA ARG A 125 -2.29 13.55 11.30
C ARG A 125 -2.74 14.58 10.27
N ASN A 126 -1.80 15.19 9.54
CA ASN A 126 -2.08 16.29 8.61
C ASN A 126 -2.45 15.80 7.21
N HIS A 127 -2.13 14.55 6.89
CA HIS A 127 -2.40 13.93 5.59
C HIS A 127 -2.91 12.51 5.82
N PRO A 128 -4.10 12.35 6.44
CA PRO A 128 -4.70 11.04 6.61
C PRO A 128 -4.97 10.40 5.25
N SER A 129 -5.05 9.07 5.21
CA SER A 129 -5.58 8.38 4.03
C SER A 129 -7.01 8.85 3.78
N ASN A 130 -7.33 9.25 2.55
CA ASN A 130 -8.69 9.67 2.19
C ASN A 130 -9.58 8.42 2.05
N GLU A 131 -10.12 7.97 3.17
CA GLU A 131 -10.88 6.74 3.31
C GLU A 131 -12.13 6.64 2.42
N ALA A 132 -12.66 7.78 1.99
CA ALA A 132 -14.02 7.85 1.45
C ALA A 132 -14.10 7.86 -0.08
N GLU A 133 -13.00 8.08 -0.80
CA GLU A 133 -13.13 8.43 -2.22
C GLU A 133 -13.11 7.25 -3.19
N ILE A 134 -12.43 6.16 -2.88
CA ILE A 134 -12.37 4.96 -3.73
C ILE A 134 -12.37 3.72 -2.86
N ALA A 135 -13.43 2.94 -2.95
CA ALA A 135 -13.52 1.66 -2.25
C ALA A 135 -12.46 0.68 -2.80
N LEU A 136 -11.76 -0.03 -1.92
CA LEU A 136 -10.80 -1.06 -2.25
C LEU A 136 -11.12 -2.32 -1.45
N LEU A 137 -11.31 -3.43 -2.16
CA LEU A 137 -11.48 -4.75 -1.55
C LEU A 137 -10.40 -5.68 -2.10
N VAL A 138 -9.60 -6.24 -1.19
CA VAL A 138 -8.58 -7.25 -1.49
C VAL A 138 -8.91 -8.49 -0.70
N LYS A 139 -9.09 -9.62 -1.36
CA LYS A 139 -9.43 -10.88 -0.69
C LYS A 139 -8.75 -12.07 -1.37
N ARG A 140 -8.54 -13.12 -0.62
CA ARG A 140 -8.18 -14.41 -1.18
C ARG A 140 -9.42 -15.08 -1.76
N ASP A 141 -9.30 -15.59 -2.98
CA ASP A 141 -10.33 -16.34 -3.69
C ASP A 141 -9.69 -17.60 -4.27
N GLY A 142 -9.73 -18.68 -3.51
CA GLY A 142 -9.03 -19.91 -3.82
C GLY A 142 -7.51 -19.71 -3.96
N GLU A 143 -6.97 -20.02 -5.13
CA GLU A 143 -5.56 -19.86 -5.47
C GLU A 143 -5.21 -18.47 -6.01
N ASN A 144 -6.15 -17.52 -5.95
CA ASN A 144 -5.95 -16.18 -6.46
C ASN A 144 -6.14 -15.13 -5.34
N ILE A 145 -5.54 -13.96 -5.54
CA ILE A 145 -5.90 -12.73 -4.83
C ILE A 145 -6.76 -11.90 -5.77
N SER A 146 -8.02 -11.71 -5.39
CA SER A 146 -8.93 -10.82 -6.12
C SER A 146 -8.83 -9.39 -5.58
N VAL A 147 -8.88 -8.42 -6.50
CA VAL A 147 -8.84 -7.00 -6.23
C VAL A 147 -10.04 -6.34 -6.90
N GLU A 148 -10.83 -5.63 -6.12
CA GLU A 148 -11.94 -4.81 -6.59
C GLU A 148 -11.71 -3.37 -6.16
N VAL A 149 -11.66 -2.46 -7.15
CA VAL A 149 -11.61 -1.01 -6.94
C VAL A 149 -12.96 -0.45 -7.35
N GLY A 150 -13.62 0.25 -6.45
CA GLY A 150 -14.96 0.81 -6.67
C GLY A 150 -14.95 2.00 -7.63
N ALA A 151 -16.15 2.51 -7.96
CA ALA A 151 -16.29 3.75 -8.70
C ALA A 151 -15.79 4.95 -7.87
N GLY A 152 -15.28 5.98 -8.54
CA GLY A 152 -14.82 7.21 -7.91
C GLY A 152 -14.40 8.23 -8.97
N GLN A 153 -13.74 9.30 -8.56
CA GLN A 153 -13.30 10.36 -9.46
C GLN A 153 -11.78 10.41 -9.63
N GLY A 154 -11.33 11.04 -10.72
CA GLY A 154 -9.93 11.30 -11.00
C GLY A 154 -9.18 10.13 -11.64
N LYS A 155 -7.87 10.33 -11.81
CA LYS A 155 -6.96 9.36 -12.43
C LYS A 155 -6.00 8.83 -11.37
N ALA A 156 -5.79 7.51 -11.38
CA ALA A 156 -4.85 6.84 -10.47
C ALA A 156 -4.22 5.63 -11.17
N THR A 157 -3.20 5.06 -10.56
CA THR A 157 -2.66 3.76 -10.91
C THR A 157 -2.92 2.79 -9.77
N VAL A 158 -3.39 1.60 -10.09
CA VAL A 158 -3.55 0.51 -9.11
C VAL A 158 -2.29 -0.35 -9.12
N TRP A 159 -1.65 -0.43 -7.98
CA TRP A 159 -0.43 -1.22 -7.78
C TRP A 159 -0.70 -2.39 -6.86
N MET A 160 -0.07 -3.52 -7.15
CA MET A 160 0.04 -4.67 -6.27
C MET A 160 1.51 -4.93 -5.97
N LEU A 161 1.84 -5.04 -4.70
CA LEU A 161 3.19 -5.25 -4.20
C LEU A 161 3.27 -6.63 -3.54
N SER A 162 4.24 -7.44 -3.95
CA SER A 162 4.62 -8.64 -3.19
C SER A 162 5.53 -8.23 -2.05
N VAL A 163 5.21 -8.64 -0.83
CA VAL A 163 5.86 -8.18 0.40
C VAL A 163 6.30 -9.36 1.25
N ALA A 164 7.55 -9.32 1.74
CA ALA A 164 8.01 -10.21 2.80
C ALA A 164 7.80 -9.51 4.15
N SER A 165 6.98 -10.08 5.03
CA SER A 165 6.58 -9.46 6.30
C SER A 165 7.78 -9.21 7.22
N LYS A 166 8.81 -10.08 7.16
CA LYS A 166 10.02 -9.96 7.99
C LYS A 166 11.23 -10.61 7.30
N VAL A 167 12.34 -9.89 7.24
CA VAL A 167 13.61 -10.38 6.72
C VAL A 167 14.73 -9.92 7.63
N SER A 168 15.58 -10.83 8.13
CA SER A 168 16.79 -10.49 8.89
C SER A 168 18.02 -10.69 8.02
N VAL A 169 18.94 -9.73 8.05
CA VAL A 169 20.17 -9.73 7.26
C VAL A 169 21.35 -9.45 8.17
N GLU A 170 22.35 -10.31 8.11
CA GLU A 170 23.68 -10.05 8.66
C GLU A 170 24.50 -9.30 7.60
N ILE A 171 24.92 -8.08 7.92
CA ILE A 171 25.66 -7.20 7.00
C ILE A 171 27.14 -7.47 7.17
N GLU A 172 27.76 -8.05 6.15
CA GLU A 172 29.15 -8.52 6.24
C GLU A 172 30.19 -7.45 5.88
N LYS A 173 29.79 -6.41 5.14
CA LYS A 173 30.70 -5.36 4.63
C LYS A 173 30.03 -3.98 4.67
N GLY A 174 30.81 -2.93 4.35
CA GLY A 174 30.35 -1.55 4.31
C GLY A 174 30.28 -0.92 5.71
N GLU A 175 29.59 0.22 5.81
CA GLU A 175 29.51 1.03 7.03
C GLU A 175 28.77 0.34 8.18
N ASN A 176 27.84 -0.56 7.89
CA ASN A 176 27.07 -1.33 8.87
C ASN A 176 27.61 -2.75 9.09
N LYS A 177 28.88 -3.02 8.74
CA LYS A 177 29.50 -4.33 8.90
C LYS A 177 29.33 -4.89 10.32
N GLY A 178 28.89 -6.15 10.42
CA GLY A 178 28.68 -6.89 11.67
C GLY A 178 27.31 -6.63 12.30
N ALA A 179 26.50 -5.73 11.74
CA ALA A 179 25.13 -5.53 12.21
C ALA A 179 24.20 -6.64 11.70
N ASN A 180 23.32 -7.13 12.59
CA ASN A 180 22.18 -7.97 12.21
C ASN A 180 20.92 -7.11 12.26
N VAL A 181 20.37 -6.78 11.09
CA VAL A 181 19.23 -5.87 10.94
C VAL A 181 17.99 -6.64 10.50
N THR A 182 16.88 -6.43 11.19
CA THR A 182 15.59 -6.97 10.81
C THR A 182 14.76 -5.90 10.11
N TYR A 183 14.38 -6.20 8.89
CA TYR A 183 13.51 -5.38 8.03
C TYR A 183 12.09 -5.94 8.06
N PHE A 184 11.10 -5.05 7.97
CA PHE A 184 9.68 -5.41 8.01
C PHE A 184 8.96 -4.93 6.76
N ASN A 185 7.97 -5.71 6.32
CA ASN A 185 7.17 -5.42 5.13
C ASN A 185 8.04 -5.02 3.92
N VAL A 186 9.05 -5.86 3.64
CA VAL A 186 10.03 -5.62 2.57
C VAL A 186 9.37 -5.83 1.21
N VAL A 187 9.30 -4.80 0.39
CA VAL A 187 8.76 -4.90 -0.96
C VAL A 187 9.71 -5.69 -1.85
N ARG A 188 9.22 -6.79 -2.43
CA ARG A 188 9.98 -7.73 -3.27
C ARG A 188 9.65 -7.62 -4.75
N ALA A 189 8.47 -7.13 -5.08
CA ALA A 189 8.05 -6.91 -6.46
C ALA A 189 6.93 -5.87 -6.54
N TRP A 190 6.85 -5.21 -7.69
CA TRP A 190 5.79 -4.28 -8.08
C TRP A 190 5.07 -4.79 -9.31
N ARG A 191 3.75 -4.81 -9.27
CA ARG A 191 2.89 -5.13 -10.41
C ARG A 191 1.91 -3.99 -10.64
N ASN A 192 1.87 -3.46 -11.85
CA ASN A 192 0.84 -2.52 -12.27
C ASN A 192 -0.42 -3.31 -12.66
N LEU A 193 -1.52 -3.10 -11.94
CA LEU A 193 -2.81 -3.73 -12.22
C LEU A 193 -3.66 -2.93 -13.21
N GLY A 194 -3.24 -1.70 -13.55
CA GLY A 194 -3.89 -0.87 -14.55
C GLY A 194 -4.08 0.57 -14.13
N ALA A 195 -4.45 1.38 -15.13
CA ALA A 195 -4.86 2.77 -14.92
C ALA A 195 -6.32 2.83 -14.46
N TYR A 196 -6.57 3.59 -13.41
CA TYR A 196 -7.89 3.88 -12.90
C TYR A 196 -8.34 5.25 -13.40
N THR A 197 -9.54 5.31 -13.97
CA THR A 197 -10.12 6.55 -14.54
C THR A 197 -11.51 6.87 -13.98
N GLY A 198 -11.81 6.33 -12.78
CA GLY A 198 -13.12 6.48 -12.14
C GLY A 198 -14.06 5.28 -12.35
N THR A 199 -13.77 4.43 -13.32
CA THR A 199 -14.52 3.19 -13.58
C THR A 199 -14.04 2.07 -12.66
N PRO A 200 -14.93 1.23 -12.11
CA PRO A 200 -14.53 0.10 -11.30
C PRO A 200 -13.57 -0.85 -12.01
N ILE A 201 -12.58 -1.33 -11.29
CA ILE A 201 -11.63 -2.35 -11.76
C ILE A 201 -11.88 -3.62 -10.97
N ARG A 202 -11.92 -4.76 -11.67
CA ARG A 202 -11.90 -6.09 -11.07
C ARG A 202 -10.83 -6.90 -11.76
N THR A 203 -9.94 -7.48 -10.97
CA THR A 203 -8.85 -8.32 -11.46
C THR A 203 -8.47 -9.36 -10.43
N SER A 204 -7.76 -10.39 -10.84
CA SER A 204 -7.22 -11.39 -9.93
C SER A 204 -5.81 -11.79 -10.37
N VAL A 205 -4.97 -12.16 -9.40
CA VAL A 205 -3.58 -12.58 -9.62
C VAL A 205 -3.34 -13.88 -8.87
N PRO A 206 -2.76 -14.90 -9.50
CA PRO A 206 -2.43 -16.16 -8.83
C PRO A 206 -1.47 -15.94 -7.65
N VAL A 207 -1.75 -16.60 -6.52
CA VAL A 207 -0.89 -16.55 -5.31
C VAL A 207 0.53 -17.02 -5.65
N SER A 208 0.67 -18.01 -6.54
CA SER A 208 1.97 -18.54 -6.99
C SER A 208 2.86 -17.48 -7.67
N GLU A 209 2.27 -16.48 -8.32
CA GLU A 209 3.02 -15.35 -8.91
C GLU A 209 3.42 -14.30 -7.88
N LEU A 210 2.71 -14.22 -6.78
CA LEU A 210 2.93 -13.24 -5.71
C LEU A 210 3.90 -13.74 -4.64
N ALA A 211 3.85 -15.04 -4.33
CA ALA A 211 4.68 -15.69 -3.31
C ALA A 211 6.12 -15.97 -3.79
N GLN A 212 6.71 -15.03 -4.55
CA GLN A 212 8.07 -15.12 -5.04
C GLN A 212 9.05 -14.36 -4.13
N ASN A 213 10.34 -14.72 -4.17
CA ASN A 213 11.42 -14.03 -3.46
C ASN A 213 11.16 -13.86 -1.95
N GLY A 214 10.50 -14.84 -1.31
CA GLY A 214 10.19 -14.83 0.11
C GLY A 214 8.99 -13.97 0.50
N ALA A 215 8.20 -13.48 -0.46
CA ALA A 215 6.97 -12.75 -0.16
C ALA A 215 5.92 -13.68 0.46
N ASP A 216 5.26 -13.22 1.51
CA ASP A 216 4.22 -13.90 2.28
C ASP A 216 2.94 -13.06 2.43
N SER A 217 2.98 -11.85 1.90
CA SER A 217 1.89 -10.88 1.97
C SER A 217 1.81 -10.09 0.65
N VAL A 218 0.66 -9.50 0.41
CA VAL A 218 0.43 -8.58 -0.71
C VAL A 218 -0.12 -7.26 -0.18
N VAL A 219 0.35 -6.16 -0.77
CA VAL A 219 -0.22 -4.83 -0.55
C VAL A 219 -0.77 -4.31 -1.87
N VAL A 220 -2.01 -3.80 -1.84
CA VAL A 220 -2.60 -3.10 -2.99
C VAL A 220 -2.74 -1.64 -2.63
N ILE A 221 -2.30 -0.75 -3.52
CA ILE A 221 -2.44 0.69 -3.37
C ILE A 221 -3.12 1.30 -4.59
N VAL A 222 -4.03 2.24 -4.36
CA VAL A 222 -4.62 3.11 -5.37
C VAL A 222 -3.95 4.47 -5.22
N GLN A 223 -3.12 4.88 -6.19
CA GLN A 223 -2.28 6.06 -6.10
C GLN A 223 -2.52 7.01 -7.26
N ASN A 224 -2.73 8.29 -6.97
CA ASN A 224 -2.82 9.33 -7.99
C ASN A 224 -1.57 9.40 -8.86
N GLY A 225 -1.76 9.75 -10.13
CA GLY A 225 -0.69 9.87 -11.09
C GLY A 225 -0.34 8.57 -11.80
N GLY A 226 0.68 8.65 -12.65
CA GLY A 226 1.19 7.54 -13.44
C GLY A 226 2.38 6.83 -12.78
N PRO A 227 2.92 5.80 -13.45
CA PRO A 227 4.05 5.02 -12.93
C PRO A 227 5.31 5.84 -12.60
N HIS A 228 5.50 6.96 -13.26
CA HIS A 228 6.66 7.84 -13.09
C HIS A 228 6.33 9.19 -12.43
N GLU A 229 5.07 9.36 -12.02
CA GLU A 229 4.55 10.58 -11.40
C GLU A 229 3.67 10.21 -10.20
N PRO A 230 4.27 9.58 -9.17
CA PRO A 230 3.53 9.13 -8.00
C PRO A 230 3.02 10.33 -7.19
N GLY A 231 1.70 10.37 -6.98
CA GLY A 231 1.02 11.36 -6.15
C GLY A 231 0.48 10.77 -4.86
N ALA A 232 -0.61 11.34 -4.36
CA ALA A 232 -1.28 10.88 -3.14
C ALA A 232 -1.77 9.43 -3.26
N ILE A 233 -1.54 8.64 -2.23
CA ILE A 233 -2.16 7.32 -2.06
C ILE A 233 -3.56 7.54 -1.51
N ARG A 234 -4.57 7.08 -2.24
CA ARG A 234 -5.99 7.30 -1.94
C ARG A 234 -6.59 6.18 -1.13
N ASN A 235 -6.13 4.96 -1.33
CA ASN A 235 -6.51 3.80 -0.52
C ASN A 235 -5.42 2.73 -0.59
N ALA A 236 -5.32 1.91 0.46
CA ALA A 236 -4.39 0.80 0.52
C ALA A 236 -4.91 -0.31 1.43
N GLU A 237 -4.64 -1.55 1.03
CA GLU A 237 -4.93 -2.75 1.81
C GLU A 237 -3.74 -3.71 1.81
N ILE A 238 -3.56 -4.42 2.92
CA ILE A 238 -2.57 -5.49 3.09
C ILE A 238 -3.27 -6.79 3.43
N LEU A 239 -2.86 -7.88 2.77
CA LEU A 239 -3.43 -9.22 2.96
C LEU A 239 -2.31 -10.26 3.01
N PRO A 240 -2.29 -11.17 4.01
CA PRO A 240 -1.41 -12.35 4.00
C PRO A 240 -1.73 -13.27 2.81
N LEU A 241 -0.70 -13.93 2.26
CA LEU A 241 -0.84 -14.92 1.17
C LEU A 241 -1.13 -16.33 1.68
N ARG A 242 -1.08 -16.56 2.99
CA ARG A 242 -1.35 -17.85 3.64
C ARG A 242 -2.50 -17.74 4.61
#